data_50ef63fec02e6b1c34e4a0b351fbaa62
#
_entry.id   50ef63fec02e6b1c34e4a0b351fbaa62
#
_cell.length_a   1.000
_cell.length_b   1.000
_cell.length_c   1.000
_cell.angle_alpha   90.00
_cell.angle_beta   90.00
_cell.angle_gamma   90.00
#
_symmetry.space_group_name_H-M   'P 1'
#
loop_
_entity.id
_entity.type
_entity.pdbx_description
1 polymer ?
#
loop_
_entity_poly.entity_id
_entity_poly.type
_entity_poly.pdbx_seq_one_letter_code
_entity_poly.pdbx_strand_id
1 'polypeptide(L)'
;GISAAREIRKYDTSVKIIYLTSSSEYAVDSYEVGAYFYQLKPIWQESFYRLMDSVLRECRKNEKNSLILRCKTGITRLELDKLKYCEVTGRNLLLHKEDGEVLDSVGKLDDLCEQLKDYECFVRCHRSYMINMDYVKSISNKAVILSDGTQIPIPHGKYSELKDKFFSYFFRKN
;
A
#
# COMPACT_ATOMS: atom_id res chain seq x y z
N GLY A 1 24.03 3.86 19.10
CA GLY A 1 22.92 3.01 18.71
C GLY A 1 21.62 3.78 18.63
N ILE A 2 20.96 4.08 19.76
CA ILE A 2 19.62 4.72 19.80
C ILE A 2 19.63 6.12 19.15
N SER A 3 20.63 6.95 19.45
CA SER A 3 20.74 8.30 18.87
C SER A 3 20.85 8.27 17.35
N ALA A 4 21.61 7.33 16.79
CA ALA A 4 21.71 7.15 15.34
C ALA A 4 20.37 6.74 14.72
N ALA A 5 19.61 5.87 15.39
CA ALA A 5 18.29 5.48 14.92
C ALA A 5 17.29 6.64 14.96
N ARG A 6 17.31 7.48 16.00
CA ARG A 6 16.50 8.69 16.06
C ARG A 6 16.82 9.65 14.91
N GLU A 7 18.10 9.82 14.57
CA GLU A 7 18.49 10.62 13.41
C GLU A 7 17.99 10.02 12.08
N ILE A 8 18.15 8.70 11.89
CA ILE A 8 17.62 8.01 10.69
C ILE A 8 16.11 8.24 10.57
N ARG A 9 15.36 8.13 11.66
CA ARG A 9 13.89 8.29 11.64
C ARG A 9 13.40 9.69 11.23
N LYS A 10 14.25 10.72 11.33
CA LYS A 10 13.93 12.05 10.82
C LYS A 10 13.85 12.10 9.30
N TYR A 11 14.56 11.21 8.62
CA TYR A 11 14.66 11.18 7.16
C TYR A 11 13.97 9.96 6.52
N ASP A 12 13.93 8.83 7.24
CA ASP A 12 13.32 7.59 6.77
C ASP A 12 12.60 6.85 7.91
N THR A 13 11.27 6.88 7.83
CA THR A 13 10.39 6.19 8.78
C THR A 13 10.17 4.72 8.43
N SER A 14 10.52 4.31 7.20
CA SER A 14 10.23 2.98 6.64
C SER A 14 11.37 1.99 6.76
N VAL A 15 12.63 2.45 6.84
CA VAL A 15 13.79 1.56 6.94
C VAL A 15 13.71 0.65 8.16
N LYS A 16 14.01 -0.64 7.96
CA LYS A 16 14.00 -1.62 9.05
C LYS A 16 15.28 -1.51 9.87
N ILE A 17 15.13 -1.16 11.16
CA ILE A 17 16.25 -1.04 12.09
C ILE A 17 16.28 -2.27 12.99
N ILE A 18 17.42 -2.96 13.03
CA ILE A 18 17.66 -4.11 13.88
C ILE A 18 18.80 -3.78 14.84
N TYR A 19 18.57 -3.96 16.13
CA TYR A 19 19.62 -3.83 17.15
C TYR A 19 20.23 -5.18 17.46
N LEU A 20 21.56 -5.24 17.40
CA LEU A 20 22.37 -6.39 17.83
C LEU A 20 23.31 -5.92 18.96
N THR A 21 23.00 -6.28 20.20
CA THR A 21 23.65 -5.72 21.39
C THR A 21 23.89 -6.77 22.47
N SER A 22 24.85 -6.49 23.37
CA SER A 22 25.09 -7.30 24.57
C SER A 22 24.32 -6.78 25.79
N SER A 23 23.72 -5.57 25.72
CA SER A 23 22.93 -4.96 26.82
C SER A 23 21.44 -5.08 26.57
N SER A 24 20.69 -5.41 27.61
CA SER A 24 19.22 -5.40 27.61
C SER A 24 18.61 -4.04 28.01
N GLU A 25 19.41 -3.12 28.50
CA GLU A 25 18.96 -1.84 29.08
C GLU A 25 18.21 -0.95 28.08
N TYR A 26 18.59 -1.03 26.80
CA TYR A 26 18.03 -0.17 25.75
C TYR A 26 16.88 -0.83 24.97
N ALA A 27 16.35 -1.95 25.46
CA ALA A 27 15.25 -2.64 24.79
C ALA A 27 14.00 -1.76 24.71
N VAL A 28 13.66 -1.06 25.79
CA VAL A 28 12.51 -0.15 25.84
C VAL A 28 12.71 1.03 24.87
N ASP A 29 13.89 1.67 24.88
CA ASP A 29 14.20 2.80 23.99
C ASP A 29 14.17 2.41 22.51
N SER A 30 14.42 1.12 22.20
CA SER A 30 14.34 0.62 20.83
C SER A 30 12.91 0.66 20.26
N TYR A 31 11.89 0.51 21.09
CA TYR A 31 10.49 0.66 20.68
C TYR A 31 10.15 2.11 20.30
N GLU A 32 10.69 3.10 21.00
CA GLU A 32 10.43 4.52 20.71
C GLU A 32 10.93 4.93 19.33
N VAL A 33 12.03 4.32 18.87
CA VAL A 33 12.58 4.56 17.52
C VAL A 33 12.00 3.63 16.45
N GLY A 34 10.97 2.85 16.79
CA GLY A 34 10.35 1.92 15.87
C GLY A 34 11.33 0.86 15.33
N ALA A 35 12.15 0.28 16.24
CA ALA A 35 13.03 -0.82 15.85
C ALA A 35 12.21 -2.03 15.37
N TYR A 36 12.61 -2.62 14.26
CA TYR A 36 11.98 -3.84 13.75
C TYR A 36 12.26 -5.03 14.65
N PHE A 37 13.49 -5.12 15.17
CA PHE A 37 13.90 -6.19 16.07
C PHE A 37 15.02 -5.74 16.99
N TYR A 38 15.05 -6.33 18.20
CA TYR A 38 16.11 -6.13 19.19
C TYR A 38 16.63 -7.50 19.62
N GLN A 39 17.90 -7.79 19.31
CA GLN A 39 18.53 -9.08 19.55
C GLN A 39 19.73 -8.95 20.47
N LEU A 40 19.72 -9.73 21.54
CA LEU A 40 20.88 -9.86 22.43
C LEU A 40 21.93 -10.80 21.84
N LYS A 41 23.19 -10.45 22.01
CA LYS A 41 24.33 -11.33 21.75
C LYS A 41 24.48 -12.36 22.89
N PRO A 42 24.93 -13.59 22.62
CA PRO A 42 25.37 -14.16 21.33
C PRO A 42 24.20 -14.45 20.41
N ILE A 43 24.44 -14.30 19.10
CA ILE A 43 23.45 -14.54 18.07
C ILE A 43 23.72 -15.89 17.42
N TRP A 44 22.74 -16.79 17.49
CA TRP A 44 22.81 -18.08 16.82
C TRP A 44 22.54 -17.89 15.31
N GLN A 45 23.38 -18.51 14.47
CA GLN A 45 23.33 -18.35 13.02
C GLN A 45 21.93 -18.64 12.44
N GLU A 46 21.29 -19.71 12.87
CA GLU A 46 19.95 -20.07 12.40
C GLU A 46 18.89 -19.02 12.78
N SER A 47 18.96 -18.46 13.98
CA SER A 47 18.05 -17.42 14.44
C SER A 47 18.24 -16.14 13.66
N PHE A 48 19.49 -15.80 13.35
CA PHE A 48 19.82 -14.64 12.52
C PHE A 48 19.28 -14.80 11.09
N TYR A 49 19.48 -15.96 10.46
CA TYR A 49 18.96 -16.19 9.11
C TYR A 49 17.43 -16.14 9.07
N ARG A 50 16.73 -16.73 10.03
CA ARG A 50 15.25 -16.64 10.12
C ARG A 50 14.77 -15.18 10.27
N LEU A 51 15.46 -14.39 11.08
CA LEU A 51 15.18 -12.97 11.24
C LEU A 51 15.38 -12.23 9.92
N MET A 52 16.52 -12.43 9.25
CA MET A 52 16.82 -11.77 7.98
C MET A 52 15.85 -12.18 6.87
N ASP A 53 15.45 -13.45 6.80
CA ASP A 53 14.43 -13.91 5.85
C ASP A 53 13.08 -13.23 6.08
N SER A 54 12.70 -12.99 7.33
CA SER A 54 11.48 -12.26 7.68
C SER A 54 11.55 -10.80 7.23
N VAL A 55 12.66 -10.13 7.54
CA VAL A 55 12.92 -8.74 7.16
C VAL A 55 12.90 -8.58 5.65
N LEU A 56 13.63 -9.43 4.93
CA LEU A 56 13.72 -9.37 3.47
C LEU A 56 12.38 -9.65 2.79
N ARG A 57 11.58 -10.57 3.33
CA ARG A 57 10.20 -10.79 2.83
C ARG A 57 9.34 -9.55 2.98
N GLU A 58 9.43 -8.88 4.12
CA GLU A 58 8.65 -7.65 4.36
C GLU A 58 9.13 -6.47 3.51
N CYS A 59 10.45 -6.30 3.35
CA CYS A 59 11.02 -5.30 2.44
C CYS A 59 10.57 -5.52 0.99
N ARG A 60 10.62 -6.77 0.50
CA ARG A 60 10.15 -7.13 -0.85
C ARG A 60 8.65 -6.92 -1.02
N LYS A 61 7.86 -7.16 0.03
CA LYS A 61 6.42 -6.89 0.02
C LYS A 61 6.15 -5.39 -0.13
N ASN A 62 6.91 -4.56 0.59
CA ASN A 62 6.79 -3.10 0.49
C ASN A 62 7.27 -2.55 -0.86
N GLU A 63 8.31 -3.14 -1.47
CA GLU A 63 8.74 -2.77 -2.83
C GLU A 63 7.70 -3.13 -3.90
N LYS A 64 7.10 -4.31 -3.79
CA LYS A 64 6.02 -4.74 -4.69
C LYS A 64 4.77 -3.88 -4.57
N ASN A 65 4.51 -3.29 -3.41
CA ASN A 65 3.32 -2.48 -3.14
C ASN A 65 3.47 -1.01 -3.55
N SER A 66 4.28 -0.69 -4.54
CA SER A 66 4.42 0.67 -5.05
C SER A 66 4.52 0.72 -6.58
N LEU A 67 4.01 1.81 -7.15
CA LEU A 67 4.14 2.15 -8.57
C LEU A 67 5.03 3.37 -8.74
N ILE A 68 5.79 3.40 -9.83
CA ILE A 68 6.49 4.58 -10.30
C ILE A 68 5.65 5.22 -11.40
N LEU A 69 5.22 6.45 -11.17
CA LEU A 69 4.34 7.20 -12.06
C LEU A 69 5.08 8.37 -12.67
N ARG A 70 4.78 8.64 -13.95
CA ARG A 70 5.21 9.87 -14.63
C ARG A 70 4.10 10.91 -14.50
N CYS A 71 4.24 11.77 -13.50
CA CYS A 71 3.31 12.87 -13.24
C CYS A 71 3.78 14.17 -13.94
N LYS A 72 2.90 15.14 -14.06
CA LYS A 72 3.25 16.48 -14.60
C LYS A 72 4.36 17.16 -13.80
N THR A 73 4.47 16.84 -12.51
CA THR A 73 5.47 17.39 -11.59
C THR A 73 6.79 16.60 -11.59
N GLY A 74 6.89 15.51 -12.36
CA GLY A 74 8.06 14.64 -12.41
C GLY A 74 7.76 13.17 -12.17
N ILE A 75 8.74 12.42 -11.69
CA ILE A 75 8.58 11.00 -11.36
C ILE A 75 8.20 10.88 -9.89
N THR A 76 7.08 10.20 -9.62
CA THR A 76 6.55 10.02 -8.27
C THR A 76 6.39 8.53 -7.96
N ARG A 77 6.78 8.13 -6.75
CA ARG A 77 6.49 6.81 -6.20
C ARG A 77 5.15 6.84 -5.46
N LEU A 78 4.21 6.02 -5.88
CA LEU A 78 2.91 5.83 -5.22
C LEU A 78 2.89 4.51 -4.45
N GLU A 79 2.62 4.56 -3.16
CA GLU A 79 2.33 3.38 -2.34
C GLU A 79 0.89 2.92 -2.64
N LEU A 80 0.73 1.65 -3.04
CA LEU A 80 -0.55 1.13 -3.52
C LEU A 80 -1.61 1.04 -2.43
N ASP A 81 -1.22 0.81 -1.20
CA ASP A 81 -2.11 0.79 -0.04
C ASP A 81 -2.75 2.17 0.25
N LYS A 82 -2.12 3.25 -0.20
CA LYS A 82 -2.63 4.62 -0.09
C LYS A 82 -3.50 5.06 -1.26
N LEU A 83 -3.57 4.27 -2.33
CA LEU A 83 -4.41 4.58 -3.49
C LEU A 83 -5.85 4.14 -3.24
N LYS A 84 -6.79 5.09 -3.20
CA LYS A 84 -8.23 4.82 -3.06
C LYS A 84 -8.87 4.44 -4.37
N TYR A 85 -8.67 5.26 -5.39
CA TYR A 85 -9.22 5.03 -6.73
C TYR A 85 -8.45 5.82 -7.77
N CYS A 86 -8.63 5.42 -9.01
CA CYS A 86 -8.12 6.13 -10.18
C CYS A 86 -9.27 6.45 -11.13
N GLU A 87 -9.25 7.67 -11.70
CA GLU A 87 -10.19 8.09 -12.74
C GLU A 87 -9.47 8.59 -13.99
N VAL A 88 -10.13 8.41 -15.13
CA VAL A 88 -9.66 8.92 -16.42
C VAL A 88 -10.21 10.32 -16.64
N THR A 89 -9.33 11.30 -16.87
CA THR A 89 -9.69 12.66 -17.26
C THR A 89 -8.93 13.05 -18.52
N GLY A 90 -9.62 13.04 -19.64
CA GLY A 90 -9.00 13.28 -20.95
C GLY A 90 -7.98 12.19 -21.31
N ARG A 91 -6.69 12.55 -21.34
CA ARG A 91 -5.58 11.64 -21.63
C ARG A 91 -4.77 11.27 -20.38
N ASN A 92 -5.23 11.69 -19.22
CA ASN A 92 -4.54 11.51 -17.95
C ASN A 92 -5.31 10.60 -17.03
N LEU A 93 -4.58 10.06 -16.07
CA LEU A 93 -5.07 9.32 -14.92
C LEU A 93 -4.93 10.21 -13.68
N LEU A 94 -6.02 10.45 -12.98
CA LEU A 94 -6.02 11.07 -11.66
C LEU A 94 -6.08 9.97 -10.61
N LEU A 95 -4.99 9.83 -9.84
CA LEU A 95 -4.86 8.83 -8.79
C LEU A 95 -5.10 9.51 -7.44
N HIS A 96 -6.21 9.17 -6.80
CA HIS A 96 -6.68 9.77 -5.56
C HIS A 96 -6.17 8.97 -4.36
N LYS A 97 -5.37 9.61 -3.50
CA LYS A 97 -4.79 9.02 -2.29
C LYS A 97 -5.71 9.20 -1.07
N GLU A 98 -5.42 8.43 -0.03
CA GLU A 98 -6.15 8.47 1.25
C GLU A 98 -6.02 9.83 1.98
N ASP A 99 -4.86 10.49 1.84
CA ASP A 99 -4.57 11.80 2.43
C ASP A 99 -5.19 12.98 1.68
N GLY A 100 -5.94 12.70 0.60
CA GLY A 100 -6.56 13.72 -0.25
C GLY A 100 -5.67 14.24 -1.38
N GLU A 101 -4.40 13.84 -1.43
CA GLU A 101 -3.53 14.17 -2.56
C GLU A 101 -4.01 13.47 -3.83
N VAL A 102 -3.93 14.19 -4.96
CA VAL A 102 -4.29 13.68 -6.29
C VAL A 102 -3.06 13.77 -7.20
N LEU A 103 -2.61 12.62 -7.69
CA LEU A 103 -1.50 12.55 -8.64
C LEU A 103 -2.06 12.55 -10.07
N ASP A 104 -1.61 13.53 -10.89
CA ASP A 104 -1.99 13.63 -12.31
C ASP A 104 -0.89 12.98 -13.17
N SER A 105 -1.15 11.77 -13.65
CA SER A 105 -0.21 10.96 -14.42
C SER A 105 -0.67 10.78 -15.84
N VAL A 106 0.27 10.87 -16.79
CA VAL A 106 0.01 10.53 -18.19
C VAL A 106 -0.04 9.01 -18.33
N GLY A 107 -1.12 8.50 -18.92
CA GLY A 107 -1.26 7.05 -19.12
C GLY A 107 -2.68 6.62 -19.47
N LYS A 108 -2.84 5.32 -19.69
CA LYS A 108 -4.14 4.69 -19.95
C LYS A 108 -4.54 3.82 -18.76
N LEU A 109 -5.84 3.79 -18.47
CA LEU A 109 -6.38 2.95 -17.40
C LEU A 109 -6.16 1.44 -17.68
N ASP A 110 -6.17 1.04 -18.94
CA ASP A 110 -5.90 -0.35 -19.32
C ASP A 110 -4.49 -0.78 -18.92
N ASP A 111 -3.48 0.07 -19.15
CA ASP A 111 -2.10 -0.21 -18.80
C ASP A 111 -1.92 -0.26 -17.27
N LEU A 112 -2.61 0.62 -16.54
CA LEU A 112 -2.61 0.60 -15.07
C LEU A 112 -3.28 -0.66 -14.53
N CYS A 113 -4.42 -1.07 -15.09
CA CYS A 113 -5.09 -2.31 -14.71
C CYS A 113 -4.21 -3.55 -14.96
N GLU A 114 -3.47 -3.58 -16.06
CA GLU A 114 -2.54 -4.68 -16.35
C GLU A 114 -1.36 -4.72 -15.36
N GLN A 115 -0.81 -3.55 -14.97
CA GLN A 115 0.24 -3.47 -13.96
C GLN A 115 -0.25 -3.93 -12.57
N LEU A 116 -1.53 -3.73 -12.27
CA LEU A 116 -2.14 -4.04 -10.98
C LEU A 116 -2.94 -5.35 -10.96
N LYS A 117 -2.88 -6.16 -12.02
CA LYS A 117 -3.69 -7.40 -12.13
C LYS A 117 -3.43 -8.44 -11.02
N ASP A 118 -2.22 -8.45 -10.47
CA ASP A 118 -1.83 -9.36 -9.40
C ASP A 118 -2.28 -8.88 -8.00
N TYR A 119 -2.87 -7.69 -7.93
CA TYR A 119 -3.41 -7.12 -6.71
C TYR A 119 -4.93 -7.24 -6.69
N GLU A 120 -5.46 -8.21 -5.95
CA GLU A 120 -6.90 -8.50 -5.88
C GLU A 120 -7.74 -7.31 -5.35
N CYS A 121 -7.12 -6.37 -4.63
CA CYS A 121 -7.80 -5.18 -4.12
C CYS A 121 -8.17 -4.18 -5.23
N PHE A 122 -7.47 -4.16 -6.37
CA PHE A 122 -7.77 -3.22 -7.44
C PHE A 122 -8.75 -3.81 -8.44
N VAL A 123 -9.89 -3.16 -8.59
CA VAL A 123 -10.96 -3.60 -9.48
C VAL A 123 -11.41 -2.48 -10.40
N ARG A 124 -11.42 -2.77 -11.69
CA ARG A 124 -12.01 -1.86 -12.68
C ARG A 124 -13.54 -1.97 -12.61
N CYS A 125 -14.17 -0.95 -12.05
CA CYS A 125 -15.63 -0.90 -11.87
C CYS A 125 -16.35 -0.16 -13.01
N HIS A 126 -15.64 0.67 -13.78
CA HIS A 126 -16.16 1.46 -14.88
C HIS A 126 -15.10 1.60 -15.98
N ARG A 127 -15.52 1.97 -17.22
CA ARG A 127 -14.55 2.27 -18.30
C ARG A 127 -13.53 3.35 -17.93
N SER A 128 -13.90 4.26 -17.04
CA SER A 128 -13.08 5.40 -16.59
C SER A 128 -12.66 5.33 -15.13
N TYR A 129 -12.98 4.25 -14.39
CA TYR A 129 -12.67 4.14 -12.97
C TYR A 129 -12.12 2.77 -12.59
N MET A 130 -11.08 2.80 -11.77
CA MET A 130 -10.56 1.67 -11.01
C MET A 130 -10.57 2.02 -9.53
N ILE A 131 -11.04 1.11 -8.69
CA ILE A 131 -11.17 1.29 -7.24
C ILE A 131 -10.26 0.34 -6.49
N ASN A 132 -9.88 0.73 -5.28
CA ASN A 132 -9.28 -0.15 -4.30
C ASN A 132 -10.37 -0.63 -3.33
N MET A 133 -10.58 -1.95 -3.26
CA MET A 133 -11.59 -2.59 -2.43
C MET A 133 -11.42 -2.30 -0.93
N ASP A 134 -10.19 -2.06 -0.47
CA ASP A 134 -9.91 -1.74 0.94
C ASP A 134 -10.59 -0.43 1.40
N TYR A 135 -10.90 0.46 0.46
CA TYR A 135 -11.59 1.72 0.73
C TYR A 135 -13.08 1.69 0.43
N VAL A 136 -13.63 0.55 -0.01
CA VAL A 136 -15.05 0.43 -0.32
C VAL A 136 -15.87 0.24 0.96
N LYS A 137 -16.79 1.17 1.20
CA LYS A 137 -17.77 1.10 2.30
C LYS A 137 -19.00 0.29 1.91
N SER A 138 -19.53 0.52 0.71
CA SER A 138 -20.72 -0.18 0.21
C SER A 138 -20.83 -0.12 -1.30
N ILE A 139 -21.57 -1.07 -1.88
CA ILE A 139 -21.87 -1.14 -3.31
C ILE A 139 -23.38 -1.18 -3.48
N SER A 140 -23.89 -0.27 -4.31
CA SER A 140 -25.29 -0.24 -4.74
C SER A 140 -25.41 -0.56 -6.23
N ASN A 141 -26.62 -0.66 -6.74
CA ASN A 141 -26.87 -0.87 -8.18
C ASN A 141 -26.49 0.33 -9.07
N LYS A 142 -26.15 1.47 -8.48
CA LYS A 142 -25.81 2.71 -9.21
C LYS A 142 -24.37 3.16 -8.99
N ALA A 143 -23.80 2.89 -7.81
CA ALA A 143 -22.50 3.40 -7.44
C ALA A 143 -21.79 2.52 -6.40
N VAL A 144 -20.46 2.60 -6.40
CA VAL A 144 -19.60 2.21 -5.29
C VAL A 144 -19.43 3.43 -4.39
N ILE A 145 -19.61 3.25 -3.09
CA ILE A 145 -19.40 4.30 -2.08
C ILE A 145 -18.14 3.97 -1.31
N LEU A 146 -17.17 4.88 -1.32
CA LEU A 146 -15.94 4.76 -0.57
C LEU A 146 -16.11 5.20 0.88
N SER A 147 -15.15 4.89 1.73
CA SER A 147 -15.18 5.20 3.18
C SER A 147 -15.25 6.70 3.49
N ASP A 148 -14.73 7.55 2.59
CA ASP A 148 -14.81 9.02 2.68
C ASP A 148 -16.10 9.62 2.10
N GLY A 149 -17.02 8.77 1.62
CA GLY A 149 -18.29 9.20 1.01
C GLY A 149 -18.20 9.44 -0.50
N THR A 150 -17.04 9.33 -1.13
CA THR A 150 -16.89 9.43 -2.59
C THR A 150 -17.77 8.39 -3.29
N GLN A 151 -18.56 8.83 -4.28
CA GLN A 151 -19.44 7.96 -5.07
C GLN A 151 -18.87 7.76 -6.47
N ILE A 152 -18.59 6.52 -6.83
CA ILE A 152 -18.04 6.14 -8.13
C ILE A 152 -19.14 5.40 -8.91
N PRO A 153 -19.57 5.91 -10.08
CA PRO A 153 -20.66 5.31 -10.83
C PRO A 153 -20.30 3.93 -11.37
N ILE A 154 -21.28 3.04 -11.36
CA ILE A 154 -21.18 1.71 -12.01
C ILE A 154 -22.09 1.66 -13.24
N PRO A 155 -21.62 1.03 -14.35
CA PRO A 155 -22.45 0.80 -15.52
C PRO A 155 -23.63 -0.13 -15.18
N HIS A 156 -24.74 0.08 -15.87
CA HIS A 156 -25.90 -0.80 -15.74
C HIS A 156 -25.51 -2.27 -16.01
N GLY A 157 -25.94 -3.17 -15.12
CA GLY A 157 -25.63 -4.60 -15.20
C GLY A 157 -24.30 -5.04 -14.54
N LYS A 158 -23.41 -4.13 -14.11
CA LYS A 158 -22.14 -4.48 -13.46
C LYS A 158 -22.27 -4.74 -11.96
N TYR A 159 -23.41 -4.44 -11.36
CA TYR A 159 -23.62 -4.58 -9.91
C TYR A 159 -23.37 -6.00 -9.39
N SER A 160 -23.92 -7.02 -10.07
CA SER A 160 -23.77 -8.41 -9.63
C SER A 160 -22.32 -8.85 -9.62
N GLU A 161 -21.58 -8.57 -10.71
CA GLU A 161 -20.15 -8.91 -10.82
C GLU A 161 -19.32 -8.23 -9.71
N LEU A 162 -19.55 -6.92 -9.47
CA LEU A 162 -18.83 -6.16 -8.46
C LEU A 162 -19.17 -6.62 -7.05
N LYS A 163 -20.44 -6.92 -6.79
CA LYS A 163 -20.89 -7.48 -5.52
C LYS A 163 -20.19 -8.81 -5.22
N ASP A 164 -20.13 -9.72 -6.19
CA ASP A 164 -19.51 -11.02 -6.02
C ASP A 164 -18.00 -10.90 -5.78
N LYS A 165 -17.31 -9.99 -6.50
CA LYS A 165 -15.90 -9.65 -6.24
C LYS A 165 -15.69 -9.07 -4.85
N PHE A 166 -16.56 -8.17 -4.40
CA PHE A 166 -16.49 -7.57 -3.07
C PHE A 166 -16.63 -8.63 -1.97
N PHE A 167 -17.64 -9.51 -2.07
CA PHE A 167 -17.79 -10.60 -1.11
C PHE A 167 -16.59 -11.55 -1.14
N SER A 168 -16.14 -11.99 -2.30
CA SER A 168 -14.97 -12.87 -2.42
C SER A 168 -13.71 -12.26 -1.84
N TYR A 169 -13.48 -10.98 -2.02
CA TYR A 169 -12.33 -10.27 -1.48
C TYR A 169 -12.33 -10.24 0.04
N PHE A 170 -13.45 -9.87 0.67
CA PHE A 170 -13.55 -9.78 2.13
C PHE A 170 -13.67 -11.12 2.83
N PHE A 171 -14.30 -12.13 2.22
CA PHE A 171 -14.33 -13.50 2.78
C PHE A 171 -12.98 -14.20 2.78
N ARG A 172 -12.09 -13.88 1.83
CA ARG A 172 -10.72 -14.43 1.82
C ARG A 172 -9.79 -13.73 2.81
N LYS A 173 -10.11 -12.50 3.21
CA LYS A 173 -9.29 -11.67 4.09
C LYS A 173 -9.54 -11.97 5.58
N ASN A 174 -10.66 -12.62 5.92
CA ASN A 174 -11.03 -13.11 7.25
C ASN A 174 -10.74 -14.60 7.38
#